data_69e66d16cda937b48bb19c02f7dc498b
#
_entry.id   69e66d16cda937b48bb19c02f7dc498b
#
_cell.length_a   1.000
_cell.length_b   1.000
_cell.length_c   1.000
_cell.angle_alpha   90.00
_cell.angle_beta   90.00
_cell.angle_gamma   90.00
#
_symmetry.space_group_name_H-M   'P 1'
#
loop_
_entity.id
_entity.type
_entity.pdbx_description
1 polymer ?
#
loop_
_entity_poly.entity_id
_entity_poly.type
_entity_poly.pdbx_seq_one_letter_code
_entity_poly.pdbx_strand_id
1 'polypeptide(L)'
;MITVDKQLQCINHTHVVLPTKTSNGERIIPMTDGVYECFKRIIDNRYIKGDIEPVCYDEKGNAYEGFVFLATRSRKTIVRSHVEEYLQNCIKRFNNENPDNPIRKFEPHICRHTFATNFQYLPPKSLQYILGHGNISTTMNNYVDAKPSDELLSQVNAMANQLISN
;
A
#
# COMPACT_ATOMS: atom_id res chain seq x y z
N MET A 1 -8.72 8.14 4.23
CA MET A 1 -8.30 8.04 2.83
C MET A 1 -6.79 8.06 2.74
N ILE A 2 -6.18 7.39 1.74
CA ILE A 2 -4.73 7.36 1.50
C ILE A 2 -4.45 8.11 0.20
N THR A 3 -3.68 9.19 0.27
CA THR A 3 -3.20 9.90 -0.91
C THR A 3 -1.89 9.29 -1.38
N VAL A 4 -1.82 8.88 -2.63
CA VAL A 4 -0.61 8.37 -3.29
C VAL A 4 -0.16 9.41 -4.30
N ASP A 5 0.82 10.22 -3.94
CA ASP A 5 1.37 11.29 -4.78
C ASP A 5 2.91 11.23 -4.87
N LYS A 6 3.51 10.37 -4.05
CA LYS A 6 4.97 10.22 -3.94
C LYS A 6 5.36 8.76 -3.77
N GLN A 7 6.61 8.47 -4.01
CA GLN A 7 7.24 7.17 -3.75
C GLN A 7 8.56 7.36 -3.02
N LEU A 8 8.91 6.42 -2.15
CA LEU A 8 10.20 6.37 -1.49
C LEU A 8 11.09 5.34 -2.21
N GLN A 9 12.27 5.75 -2.64
CA GLN A 9 13.25 4.87 -3.27
C GLN A 9 14.58 4.92 -2.54
N CYS A 10 15.35 3.84 -2.64
CA CYS A 10 16.73 3.80 -2.19
C CYS A 10 17.64 4.00 -3.39
N ILE A 11 18.37 5.11 -3.43
CA ILE A 11 19.33 5.47 -4.48
C ILE A 11 20.68 5.64 -3.80
N ASN A 12 21.68 4.88 -4.23
CA ASN A 12 23.03 4.92 -3.64
C ASN A 12 23.01 4.88 -2.10
N HIS A 13 22.28 3.92 -1.54
CA HIS A 13 22.10 3.73 -0.09
C HIS A 13 21.39 4.89 0.66
N THR A 14 20.87 5.88 -0.07
CA THR A 14 20.10 7.00 0.48
C THR A 14 18.63 6.84 0.13
N HIS A 15 17.75 7.09 1.11
CA HIS A 15 16.31 7.08 0.87
C HIS A 15 15.86 8.46 0.37
N VAL A 16 15.32 8.50 -0.84
CA VAL A 16 14.90 9.73 -1.54
C VAL A 16 13.40 9.66 -1.82
N VAL A 17 12.70 10.77 -1.57
CA VAL A 17 11.30 10.93 -1.92
C VAL A 17 11.21 11.45 -3.35
N LEU A 18 10.46 10.73 -4.19
CA LEU A 18 10.27 11.05 -5.60
C LEU A 18 8.79 11.20 -5.92
N PRO A 19 8.42 11.93 -6.98
CA PRO A 19 7.05 11.88 -7.49
C PRO A 19 6.70 10.49 -7.99
N THR A 20 5.43 10.22 -8.20
CA THR A 20 5.00 8.99 -8.87
C THR A 20 5.56 8.92 -10.29
N LYS A 21 5.81 7.70 -10.80
CA LYS A 21 6.39 7.51 -12.15
C LYS A 21 5.51 8.02 -13.29
N THR A 22 4.22 8.08 -13.06
CA THR A 22 3.22 8.48 -14.07
C THR A 22 2.11 9.27 -13.41
N SER A 23 1.41 10.11 -14.18
CA SER A 23 0.22 10.82 -13.70
C SER A 23 -0.87 9.90 -13.13
N ASN A 24 -1.03 8.71 -13.70
CA ASN A 24 -1.97 7.70 -13.17
C ASN A 24 -1.52 7.08 -11.83
N GLY A 25 -0.28 7.33 -11.43
CA GLY A 25 0.21 6.97 -10.10
C GLY A 25 -0.41 7.82 -9.01
N GLU A 26 -0.76 9.07 -9.32
CA GLU A 26 -1.39 10.00 -8.37
C GLU A 26 -2.86 9.64 -8.20
N ARG A 27 -3.24 9.29 -6.96
CA ARG A 27 -4.60 8.86 -6.67
C ARG A 27 -4.91 8.94 -5.19
N ILE A 28 -6.20 8.95 -4.88
CA ILE A 28 -6.70 8.86 -3.50
C ILE A 28 -7.39 7.50 -3.36
N ILE A 29 -6.92 6.67 -2.45
CA ILE A 29 -7.46 5.34 -2.20
C ILE A 29 -8.37 5.42 -0.97
N PRO A 30 -9.62 4.91 -1.05
CA PRO A 30 -10.47 4.78 0.13
C PRO A 30 -9.81 3.84 1.14
N MET A 31 -9.92 4.17 2.41
CA MET A 31 -9.39 3.39 3.51
C MET A 31 -10.58 2.73 4.23
N THR A 32 -10.55 1.41 4.37
CA THR A 32 -11.54 0.70 5.18
C THR A 32 -11.29 0.97 6.67
N ASP A 33 -12.31 0.77 7.50
CA ASP A 33 -12.21 0.99 8.95
C ASP A 33 -11.12 0.10 9.56
N GLY A 34 -11.03 -1.16 9.14
CA GLY A 34 -9.99 -2.07 9.60
C GLY A 34 -8.56 -1.60 9.24
N VAL A 35 -8.38 -1.04 8.05
CA VAL A 35 -7.09 -0.45 7.63
C VAL A 35 -6.79 0.81 8.44
N TYR A 36 -7.79 1.68 8.67
CA TYR A 36 -7.63 2.87 9.49
C TYR A 36 -7.18 2.53 10.92
N GLU A 37 -7.85 1.58 11.58
CA GLU A 37 -7.48 1.14 12.93
C GLU A 37 -6.08 0.50 12.99
N CYS A 38 -5.68 -0.22 11.94
CA CYS A 38 -4.31 -0.74 11.82
C CYS A 38 -3.27 0.40 11.77
N PHE A 39 -3.48 1.40 10.92
CA PHE A 39 -2.58 2.55 10.83
C PHE A 39 -2.53 3.32 12.14
N LYS A 40 -3.68 3.62 12.74
CA LYS A 40 -3.79 4.29 14.03
C LYS A 40 -2.98 3.57 15.10
N ARG A 41 -3.17 2.26 15.25
CA ARG A 41 -2.43 1.44 16.22
C ARG A 41 -0.91 1.49 15.99
N ILE A 42 -0.46 1.48 14.73
CA ILE A 42 0.97 1.56 14.40
C ILE A 42 1.53 2.92 14.80
N ILE A 43 0.82 4.00 14.48
CA ILE A 43 1.22 5.37 14.79
C ILE A 43 1.26 5.58 16.31
N ASP A 44 0.23 5.18 17.02
CA ASP A 44 0.14 5.32 18.48
C ASP A 44 1.27 4.55 19.18
N ASN A 45 1.55 3.32 18.76
CA ASN A 45 2.67 2.53 19.31
C ASN A 45 4.04 3.14 18.97
N ARG A 46 4.18 3.77 17.81
CA ARG A 46 5.42 4.42 17.39
C ARG A 46 5.76 5.60 18.32
N TYR A 47 4.80 6.46 18.60
CA TYR A 47 4.99 7.62 19.48
C TYR A 47 5.25 7.22 20.94
N ILE A 48 4.58 6.19 21.45
CA ILE A 48 4.78 5.69 22.84
C ILE A 48 6.22 5.22 23.05
N LYS A 49 6.89 4.70 22.02
CA LYS A 49 8.27 4.20 22.09
C LYS A 49 9.34 5.29 22.02
N GLY A 50 8.98 6.55 21.81
CA GLY A 50 9.94 7.66 21.70
C GLY A 50 10.90 7.50 20.51
N ASP A 51 10.42 6.98 19.38
CA ASP A 51 11.25 6.74 18.21
C ASP A 51 11.83 8.06 17.66
N ILE A 52 13.10 8.03 17.26
CA ILE A 52 13.70 9.14 16.51
C ILE A 52 13.07 9.18 15.13
N GLU A 53 12.52 10.32 14.76
CA GLU A 53 11.87 10.52 13.49
C GLU A 53 12.89 10.55 12.35
N PRO A 54 12.85 9.62 11.39
CA PRO A 54 13.70 9.70 10.23
C PRO A 54 13.19 10.77 9.27
N VAL A 55 14.12 11.55 8.72
CA VAL A 55 13.84 12.55 7.69
C VAL A 55 14.39 12.07 6.37
N CYS A 56 13.60 12.12 5.31
CA CYS A 56 14.03 11.89 3.93
C CYS A 56 13.83 13.16 3.12
N TYR A 57 14.61 13.33 2.07
CA TYR A 57 14.56 14.52 1.24
C TYR A 57 14.16 14.15 -0.19
N ASP A 58 13.52 15.08 -0.90
CA ASP A 58 13.36 14.99 -2.34
C ASP A 58 14.57 15.61 -3.07
N GLU A 59 14.57 15.55 -4.41
CA GLU A 59 15.62 16.11 -5.26
C GLU A 59 15.73 17.65 -5.17
N LYS A 60 14.70 18.31 -4.65
CA LYS A 60 14.68 19.77 -4.44
C LYS A 60 15.11 20.17 -3.03
N GLY A 61 15.40 19.20 -2.17
CA GLY A 61 15.80 19.42 -0.78
C GLY A 61 14.64 19.62 0.19
N ASN A 62 13.38 19.37 -0.22
CA ASN A 62 12.26 19.40 0.71
C ASN A 62 12.33 18.20 1.65
N ALA A 63 12.13 18.46 2.96
CA ALA A 63 12.15 17.45 3.99
C ALA A 63 10.79 16.76 4.15
N TYR A 64 10.82 15.45 4.35
CA TYR A 64 9.66 14.59 4.63
C TYR A 64 9.92 13.78 5.89
N GLU A 65 8.98 13.79 6.79
CA GLU A 65 8.99 13.09 8.07
C GLU A 65 7.62 12.42 8.30
N GLY A 66 7.38 11.82 9.47
CA GLY A 66 6.10 11.20 9.79
C GLY A 66 5.89 9.84 9.14
N PHE A 67 6.97 9.12 8.80
CA PHE A 67 6.88 7.78 8.20
C PHE A 67 6.21 6.79 9.15
N VAL A 68 5.12 6.16 8.70
CA VAL A 68 4.34 5.22 9.51
C VAL A 68 5.12 3.92 9.74
N PHE A 69 5.81 3.41 8.73
CA PHE A 69 6.53 2.15 8.80
C PHE A 69 8.03 2.38 8.89
N LEU A 70 8.62 1.92 9.99
CA LEU A 70 10.04 2.01 10.26
C LEU A 70 10.64 0.61 10.51
N ALA A 71 11.88 0.42 10.10
CA ALA A 71 12.61 -0.81 10.38
C ALA A 71 12.87 -0.94 11.89
N THR A 72 12.52 -2.08 12.46
CA THR A 72 12.53 -2.29 13.92
C THR A 72 13.88 -2.03 14.58
N ARG A 73 14.99 -2.40 13.93
CA ARG A 73 16.33 -2.24 14.49
C ARG A 73 16.95 -0.89 14.16
N SER A 74 16.96 -0.51 12.89
CA SER A 74 17.65 0.68 12.41
C SER A 74 16.84 1.97 12.57
N ARG A 75 15.54 1.85 12.80
CA ARG A 75 14.57 2.98 12.85
C ARG A 75 14.55 3.81 11.58
N LYS A 76 15.13 3.32 10.50
CA LYS A 76 15.08 3.94 9.18
C LYS A 76 13.76 3.62 8.48
N THR A 77 13.42 4.44 7.50
CA THR A 77 12.28 4.21 6.61
C THR A 77 12.40 2.86 5.89
N ILE A 78 11.24 2.24 5.62
CA ILE A 78 11.17 0.96 4.91
C ILE A 78 10.97 1.23 3.42
N VAL A 79 11.79 0.58 2.58
CA VAL A 79 11.62 0.55 1.13
C VAL A 79 11.16 -0.84 0.67
N ARG A 80 10.78 -0.95 -0.60
CA ARG A 80 10.19 -2.16 -1.18
C ARG A 80 10.97 -3.45 -0.86
N SER A 81 12.29 -3.44 -0.98
CA SER A 81 13.13 -4.63 -0.72
C SER A 81 13.00 -5.16 0.70
N HIS A 82 12.86 -4.27 1.69
CA HIS A 82 12.65 -4.68 3.08
C HIS A 82 11.30 -5.37 3.28
N VAL A 83 10.25 -4.91 2.58
CA VAL A 83 8.92 -5.54 2.63
C VAL A 83 8.96 -6.93 2.00
N GLU A 84 9.63 -7.06 0.86
CA GLU A 84 9.82 -8.33 0.17
C GLU A 84 10.58 -9.34 1.04
N GLU A 85 11.70 -8.93 1.62
CA GLU A 85 12.49 -9.78 2.52
C GLU A 85 11.69 -10.21 3.74
N TYR A 86 10.99 -9.28 4.40
CA TYR A 86 10.15 -9.59 5.54
C TYR A 86 9.06 -10.63 5.18
N LEU A 87 8.38 -10.43 4.05
CA LEU A 87 7.37 -11.36 3.56
C LEU A 87 7.95 -12.77 3.34
N GLN A 88 9.12 -12.87 2.69
CA GLN A 88 9.77 -14.16 2.46
C GLN A 88 10.14 -14.86 3.78
N ASN A 89 10.59 -14.10 4.77
CA ASN A 89 10.91 -14.65 6.09
C ASN A 89 9.64 -15.14 6.82
N CYS A 90 8.52 -14.42 6.69
CA CYS A 90 7.23 -14.87 7.24
C CYS A 90 6.77 -16.18 6.58
N ILE A 91 6.84 -16.28 5.25
CA ILE A 91 6.47 -17.48 4.50
C ILE A 91 7.35 -18.66 4.94
N LYS A 92 8.67 -18.44 5.02
CA LYS A 92 9.61 -19.48 5.45
C LYS A 92 9.29 -19.99 6.86
N ARG A 93 9.02 -19.08 7.79
CA ARG A 93 8.64 -19.46 9.16
C ARG A 93 7.35 -20.25 9.18
N PHE A 94 6.30 -19.77 8.50
CA PHE A 94 5.03 -20.49 8.41
C PHE A 94 5.21 -21.91 7.85
N ASN A 95 5.97 -22.06 6.77
CA ASN A 95 6.19 -23.38 6.14
C ASN A 95 6.98 -24.34 7.05
N ASN A 96 7.90 -23.83 7.85
CA ASN A 96 8.60 -24.65 8.85
C ASN A 96 7.66 -25.13 9.96
N GLU A 97 6.69 -24.30 10.34
CA GLU A 97 5.68 -24.63 11.35
C GLU A 97 4.54 -25.49 10.78
N ASN A 98 4.32 -25.48 9.46
CA ASN A 98 3.24 -26.18 8.76
C ASN A 98 3.77 -26.98 7.56
N PRO A 99 4.61 -28.01 7.77
CA PRO A 99 5.27 -28.73 6.67
C PRO A 99 4.27 -29.48 5.75
N ASP A 100 3.14 -29.93 6.29
CA ASP A 100 2.12 -30.66 5.56
C ASP A 100 1.22 -29.75 4.69
N ASN A 101 1.23 -28.45 4.93
CA ASN A 101 0.44 -27.49 4.18
C ASN A 101 1.21 -26.19 3.89
N PRO A 102 2.32 -26.28 3.14
CA PRO A 102 3.15 -25.11 2.88
C PRO A 102 2.50 -24.15 1.90
N ILE A 103 2.62 -22.86 2.13
CA ILE A 103 2.27 -21.82 1.17
C ILE A 103 3.40 -21.59 0.17
N ARG A 104 3.02 -21.37 -1.09
CA ARG A 104 3.99 -21.05 -2.14
C ARG A 104 4.60 -19.67 -1.89
N LYS A 105 5.86 -19.52 -2.24
CA LYS A 105 6.51 -18.22 -2.29
C LYS A 105 5.74 -17.27 -3.21
N PHE A 106 5.46 -16.06 -2.72
CA PHE A 106 4.82 -15.01 -3.51
C PHE A 106 5.43 -13.64 -3.20
N GLU A 107 5.23 -12.69 -4.10
CA GLU A 107 5.68 -11.30 -3.98
C GLU A 107 4.51 -10.40 -3.58
N PRO A 108 4.77 -9.20 -2.99
CA PRO A 108 3.71 -8.25 -2.61
C PRO A 108 2.74 -7.89 -3.73
N HIS A 109 3.18 -8.01 -5.00
CA HIS A 109 2.33 -7.76 -6.16
C HIS A 109 1.14 -8.71 -6.27
N ILE A 110 1.26 -9.93 -5.74
CA ILE A 110 0.16 -10.90 -5.67
C ILE A 110 -0.98 -10.37 -4.80
N CYS A 111 -0.68 -9.66 -3.69
CA CYS A 111 -1.72 -9.04 -2.86
C CYS A 111 -2.58 -8.05 -3.66
N ARG A 112 -1.95 -7.32 -4.59
CA ARG A 112 -2.64 -6.41 -5.50
C ARG A 112 -3.51 -7.17 -6.52
N HIS A 113 -3.04 -8.30 -7.05
CA HIS A 113 -3.84 -9.14 -7.93
C HIS A 113 -5.02 -9.77 -7.19
N THR A 114 -4.80 -10.26 -5.97
CA THR A 114 -5.86 -10.78 -5.09
C THR A 114 -6.91 -9.71 -4.80
N PHE A 115 -6.48 -8.50 -4.48
CA PHE A 115 -7.40 -7.37 -4.33
C PHE A 115 -8.23 -7.16 -5.61
N ALA A 116 -7.59 -7.08 -6.78
CA ALA A 116 -8.29 -6.90 -8.04
C ALA A 116 -9.32 -8.01 -8.32
N THR A 117 -8.98 -9.25 -8.00
CA THR A 117 -9.89 -10.40 -8.16
C THR A 117 -11.06 -10.34 -7.20
N ASN A 118 -10.81 -10.05 -5.93
CA ASN A 118 -11.86 -10.00 -4.90
C ASN A 118 -12.81 -8.82 -5.11
N PHE A 119 -12.33 -7.72 -5.68
CA PHE A 119 -13.10 -6.52 -5.95
C PHE A 119 -13.48 -6.34 -7.43
N GLN A 120 -13.49 -7.43 -8.22
CA GLN A 120 -13.85 -7.40 -9.64
C GLN A 120 -15.28 -6.92 -9.91
N TYR A 121 -16.14 -6.90 -8.89
CA TYR A 121 -17.50 -6.39 -8.97
C TYR A 121 -17.61 -4.87 -8.88
N LEU A 122 -16.55 -4.19 -8.47
CA LEU A 122 -16.49 -2.73 -8.56
C LEU A 122 -16.54 -2.29 -10.03
N PRO A 123 -17.09 -1.10 -10.32
CA PRO A 123 -17.01 -0.54 -11.64
C PRO A 123 -15.55 -0.58 -12.14
N PRO A 124 -15.28 -1.09 -13.35
CA PRO A 124 -13.91 -1.32 -13.84
C PRO A 124 -12.99 -0.10 -13.72
N LYS A 125 -13.53 1.09 -13.86
CA LYS A 125 -12.80 2.35 -13.71
C LYS A 125 -12.43 2.68 -12.28
N SER A 126 -13.33 2.41 -11.34
CA SER A 126 -13.05 2.58 -9.92
C SER A 126 -11.94 1.64 -9.48
N LEU A 127 -11.98 0.40 -9.93
CA LEU A 127 -10.92 -0.58 -9.66
C LEU A 127 -9.60 -0.16 -10.32
N GLN A 128 -9.64 0.30 -11.58
CA GLN A 128 -8.47 0.83 -12.29
C GLN A 128 -7.85 2.01 -11.54
N TYR A 129 -8.67 2.95 -11.10
CA TYR A 129 -8.22 4.12 -10.35
C TYR A 129 -7.55 3.73 -9.04
N ILE A 130 -8.19 2.86 -8.23
CA ILE A 130 -7.62 2.37 -6.96
C ILE A 130 -6.27 1.68 -7.21
N LEU A 131 -6.19 0.87 -8.26
CA LEU A 131 -4.97 0.18 -8.65
C LEU A 131 -3.93 1.12 -9.27
N GLY A 132 -4.30 2.26 -9.82
CA GLY A 132 -3.39 3.17 -10.54
C GLY A 132 -2.83 2.55 -11.81
N HIS A 133 -3.63 1.77 -12.54
CA HIS A 133 -3.24 1.20 -13.83
C HIS A 133 -3.37 2.23 -14.95
N GLY A 134 -2.26 2.54 -15.63
CA GLY A 134 -2.24 3.49 -16.73
C GLY A 134 -2.91 3.01 -18.04
N ASN A 135 -3.04 1.71 -18.23
CA ASN A 135 -3.63 1.11 -19.44
C ASN A 135 -4.75 0.14 -19.08
N ILE A 136 -5.96 0.56 -19.26
CA ILE A 136 -7.00 -0.26 -19.84
C ILE A 136 -7.16 0.28 -21.25
N SER A 137 -6.92 -0.58 -22.26
CA SER A 137 -6.92 -0.25 -23.67
C SER A 137 -7.99 0.77 -24.07
N THR A 138 -7.61 1.67 -24.90
CA THR A 138 -8.24 2.56 -25.89
C THR A 138 -9.78 2.63 -25.99
N THR A 139 -10.53 1.79 -25.34
CA THR A 139 -12.00 1.75 -25.46
C THR A 139 -12.73 2.60 -24.41
N MET A 140 -12.02 3.19 -23.44
CA MET A 140 -12.64 3.89 -22.31
C MET A 140 -12.26 5.38 -22.19
N ASN A 141 -11.84 6.03 -23.27
CA ASN A 141 -11.47 7.45 -23.28
C ASN A 141 -12.59 8.45 -22.93
N ASN A 142 -13.79 7.97 -22.59
CA ASN A 142 -14.96 8.83 -22.36
C ASN A 142 -15.43 8.92 -20.91
N TYR A 143 -14.58 8.57 -19.92
CA TYR A 143 -14.96 8.77 -18.54
C TYR A 143 -13.93 9.64 -17.83
N VAL A 144 -14.25 10.88 -17.79
CA VAL A 144 -13.60 11.91 -17.00
C VAL A 144 -13.97 11.68 -15.52
N ASP A 145 -12.94 11.81 -14.65
CA ASP A 145 -13.06 12.02 -13.21
C ASP A 145 -13.74 10.93 -12.36
N ALA A 146 -13.14 9.73 -12.26
CA ALA A 146 -13.41 8.87 -11.13
C ALA A 146 -12.70 9.40 -9.87
N LYS A 147 -13.26 10.42 -9.22
CA LYS A 147 -12.91 10.78 -7.87
C LYS A 147 -13.54 9.77 -6.90
N PRO A 148 -12.89 9.44 -5.77
CA PRO A 148 -13.51 8.62 -4.74
C PRO A 148 -14.80 9.30 -4.30
N SER A 149 -15.94 8.67 -4.57
CA SER A 149 -17.22 9.11 -4.02
C SER A 149 -17.45 8.41 -2.68
N ASP A 150 -18.30 8.99 -1.82
CA ASP A 150 -18.73 8.33 -0.58
C ASP A 150 -19.40 6.98 -0.87
N GLU A 151 -20.02 6.86 -2.03
CA GLU A 151 -20.60 5.62 -2.55
C GLU A 151 -19.54 4.55 -2.81
N LEU A 152 -18.41 4.90 -3.43
CA LEU A 152 -17.28 3.97 -3.63
C LEU A 152 -16.70 3.51 -2.30
N LEU A 153 -16.55 4.41 -1.34
CA LEU A 153 -16.06 4.08 0.00
C LEU A 153 -17.02 3.11 0.69
N SER A 154 -18.33 3.35 0.61
CA SER A 154 -19.37 2.49 1.17
C SER A 154 -19.34 1.08 0.56
N GLN A 155 -19.21 0.98 -0.78
CA GLN A 155 -19.10 -0.30 -1.48
C GLN A 155 -17.84 -1.07 -1.09
N VAL A 156 -16.69 -0.41 -1.00
CA VAL A 156 -15.42 -1.05 -0.60
C VAL A 156 -15.50 -1.54 0.85
N ASN A 157 -16.07 -0.76 1.77
CA ASN A 157 -16.25 -1.17 3.17
C ASN A 157 -17.22 -2.35 3.30
N ALA A 158 -18.34 -2.34 2.58
CA ALA A 158 -19.31 -3.43 2.60
C ALA A 158 -18.70 -4.75 2.15
N MET A 159 -17.91 -4.72 1.05
CA MET A 159 -17.24 -5.90 0.52
C MET A 159 -16.11 -6.39 1.43
N ALA A 160 -15.31 -5.47 2.00
CA ALA A 160 -14.26 -5.84 2.94
C ALA A 160 -14.82 -6.56 4.17
N ASN A 161 -15.95 -6.10 4.71
CA ASN A 161 -16.63 -6.74 5.84
C ASN A 161 -17.16 -8.14 5.48
N GLN A 162 -17.64 -8.36 4.27
CA GLN A 162 -18.06 -9.70 3.80
C GLN A 162 -16.89 -10.69 3.71
N LEU A 163 -15.71 -10.23 3.29
CA LEU A 163 -14.51 -11.09 3.19
C LEU A 163 -13.92 -11.47 4.56
N ILE A 164 -14.15 -10.68 5.59
CA ILE A 164 -13.69 -10.95 6.97
C ILE A 164 -14.64 -11.89 7.71
N SER A 165 -15.91 -11.95 7.27
CA SER A 165 -16.97 -12.74 7.91
C SER A 165 -17.06 -14.20 7.42
N ASN A 166 -16.29 -14.58 6.41
CA ASN A 166 -16.11 -15.91 5.85
C ASN A 166 -14.75 -16.49 6.22
#